data_aa44d9abac45b39e5672451f8cc12e91
#
_entry.id   aa44d9abac45b39e5672451f8cc12e91
#
_cell.length_a   1.000
_cell.length_b   1.000
_cell.length_c   1.000
_cell.angle_alpha   90.00
_cell.angle_beta   90.00
_cell.angle_gamma   90.00
#
_symmetry.space_group_name_H-M   'P 1'
#
loop_
_entity.id
_entity.type
_entity.pdbx_description
1 polymer ?
#
loop_
_entity_poly.entity_id
_entity_poly.type
_entity_poly.pdbx_seq_one_letter_code
_entity_poly.pdbx_strand_id
1 'polypeptide(L)'
;AQKVAEKMSILSRQHQVICITHLSQIAAMADAHYLIEKNVENEKTISSIRLLSKEEEIEELARLIGGAKITETTIHTVTEMKGLAEQAKIN
;
A
#
# COMPACT_ATOMS: atom_id res chain seq x y z
N ALA A 1 -6.39 11.05 6.98
CA ALA A 1 -5.58 10.27 6.03
C ALA A 1 -6.16 10.27 4.62
N GLN A 2 -7.48 10.16 4.48
CA GLN A 2 -8.10 10.12 3.15
C GLN A 2 -7.84 11.38 2.33
N LYS A 3 -7.99 12.54 2.94
CA LYS A 3 -7.76 13.82 2.25
C LYS A 3 -6.30 13.99 1.85
N VAL A 4 -5.38 13.53 2.69
CA VAL A 4 -3.95 13.57 2.37
C VAL A 4 -3.67 12.65 1.18
N ALA A 5 -4.23 11.45 1.17
CA ALA A 5 -4.07 10.51 0.07
C ALA A 5 -4.59 11.09 -1.26
N GLU A 6 -5.75 11.73 -1.24
CA GLU A 6 -6.33 12.36 -2.42
C GLU A 6 -5.44 13.49 -2.96
N LYS A 7 -4.91 14.32 -2.07
CA LYS A 7 -4.00 15.40 -2.47
C LYS A 7 -2.72 14.87 -3.07
N MET A 8 -2.15 13.82 -2.48
CA MET A 8 -0.95 13.17 -3.01
C MET A 8 -1.21 12.59 -4.39
N SER A 9 -2.37 12.00 -4.60
CA SER A 9 -2.75 11.45 -5.91
C SER A 9 -2.82 12.55 -6.97
N ILE A 10 -3.38 13.69 -6.64
CA ILE A 10 -3.44 14.84 -7.57
C ILE A 10 -2.04 15.33 -7.91
N LEU A 11 -1.18 15.47 -6.91
CA LEU A 11 0.20 15.91 -7.12
C LEU A 11 0.97 14.94 -8.02
N SER A 12 0.67 13.63 -7.89
CA SER A 12 1.38 12.60 -8.66
C SER A 12 1.11 12.65 -10.16
N ARG A 13 0.11 13.40 -10.60
CA ARG A 13 -0.19 13.57 -12.02
C ARG A 13 0.91 14.33 -12.75
N GLN A 14 1.63 15.21 -12.04
CA GLN A 14 2.68 16.06 -12.61
C GLN A 14 4.05 15.85 -11.95
N HIS A 15 4.09 15.08 -10.87
CA HIS A 15 5.30 14.85 -10.10
C HIS A 15 5.41 13.40 -9.71
N GLN A 16 6.63 12.93 -9.52
CA GLN A 16 6.85 11.63 -8.89
C GLN A 16 6.70 11.83 -7.37
N VAL A 17 5.78 11.10 -6.77
CA VAL A 17 5.53 11.15 -5.33
C VAL A 17 5.90 9.80 -4.72
N ILE A 18 6.81 9.81 -3.76
CA ILE A 18 7.20 8.61 -3.02
C ILE A 18 6.79 8.83 -1.57
N CYS A 19 6.09 7.88 -1.00
CA CYS A 19 5.61 7.95 0.37
C CYS A 19 5.91 6.67 1.14
N ILE A 20 6.41 6.82 2.35
CA ILE A 20 6.59 5.70 3.27
C ILE A 20 5.46 5.81 4.31
N THR A 21 4.62 4.79 4.39
CA THR A 21 3.45 4.85 5.25
C THR A 21 3.08 3.48 5.80
N HIS A 22 2.42 3.48 6.94
CA HIS A 22 1.74 2.32 7.51
C HIS A 22 0.22 2.49 7.48
N LEU A 23 -0.27 3.56 6.87
CA LEU A 23 -1.70 3.86 6.81
C LEU A 23 -2.29 3.28 5.53
N SER A 24 -3.26 2.39 5.68
CA SER A 24 -3.86 1.67 4.56
C SER A 24 -4.52 2.59 3.55
N GLN A 25 -5.13 3.68 3.99
CA GLN A 25 -5.80 4.62 3.09
C GLN A 25 -4.82 5.32 2.15
N ILE A 26 -3.65 5.68 2.65
CA ILE A 26 -2.61 6.29 1.83
C ILE A 26 -2.00 5.23 0.90
N ALA A 27 -1.71 4.05 1.44
CA ALA A 27 -1.14 2.97 0.65
C ALA A 27 -2.08 2.54 -0.49
N ALA A 28 -3.39 2.45 -0.22
CA ALA A 28 -4.36 2.04 -1.23
C ALA A 28 -4.40 2.98 -2.44
N MET A 29 -4.07 4.26 -2.25
CA MET A 29 -4.09 5.25 -3.32
C MET A 29 -2.85 5.20 -4.21
N ALA A 30 -1.83 4.47 -3.83
CA ALA A 30 -0.58 4.39 -4.59
C ALA A 30 -0.78 3.66 -5.93
N ASP A 31 -0.04 4.10 -6.95
CA ASP A 31 -0.04 3.44 -8.26
C ASP A 31 0.86 2.20 -8.25
N ALA A 32 1.92 2.23 -7.46
CA ALA A 32 2.84 1.12 -7.29
C ALA A 32 3.17 0.97 -5.81
N HIS A 33 3.29 -0.28 -5.35
CA HIS A 33 3.59 -0.59 -3.97
C HIS A 33 4.93 -1.31 -3.88
N TYR A 34 5.79 -0.84 -3.00
CA TYR A 34 7.06 -1.48 -2.69
C TYR A 34 7.05 -1.91 -1.24
N LEU A 35 7.52 -3.12 -0.98
CA LEU A 35 7.65 -3.63 0.37
C LEU A 35 9.10 -3.50 0.82
N ILE A 36 9.30 -2.90 1.99
CA ILE A 36 10.61 -2.79 2.62
C ILE A 36 10.69 -3.89 3.68
N GLU A 37 11.65 -4.78 3.53
CA GLU A 37 11.88 -5.87 4.48
C GLU A 37 13.26 -5.73 5.11
N LYS A 38 13.32 -6.01 6.41
CA LYS A 38 14.58 -6.06 7.16
C LYS A 38 14.77 -7.48 7.67
N ASN A 39 15.90 -8.08 7.29
CA ASN A 39 16.24 -9.42 7.72
C ASN A 39 17.61 -9.38 8.43
N VAL A 40 17.76 -10.23 9.43
CA VAL A 40 19.02 -10.37 10.14
C VAL A 40 19.72 -11.62 9.63
N GLU A 41 20.88 -11.45 9.01
CA GLU A 41 21.73 -12.54 8.53
C GLU A 41 23.14 -12.34 9.08
N ASN A 42 23.72 -13.39 9.71
CA ASN A 42 25.07 -13.33 10.25
C ASN A 42 25.32 -12.09 11.14
N GLU A 43 24.36 -11.81 12.02
CA GLU A 43 24.38 -10.67 12.95
C GLU A 43 24.33 -9.30 12.26
N LYS A 44 24.03 -9.27 10.96
CA LYS A 44 23.86 -8.02 10.21
C LYS A 44 22.41 -7.86 9.80
N THR A 45 21.92 -6.61 9.86
CA THR A 45 20.60 -6.26 9.35
C THR A 45 20.73 -5.91 7.87
N ILE A 46 20.01 -6.64 7.03
CA ILE A 46 19.96 -6.40 5.59
C ILE A 46 18.57 -5.89 5.26
N SER A 47 18.50 -4.76 4.57
CA SER A 47 17.24 -4.19 4.09
C SER A 47 17.10 -4.48 2.60
N SER A 48 15.89 -4.85 2.19
CA SER A 48 15.56 -5.05 0.79
C SER A 48 14.27 -4.33 0.43
N ILE A 49 14.15 -3.94 -0.84
CA ILE A 49 12.96 -3.29 -1.38
C ILE A 49 12.49 -4.13 -2.56
N ARG A 50 11.21 -4.47 -2.58
CA ARG A 50 10.64 -5.31 -3.61
C ARG A 50 9.33 -4.71 -4.11
N LEU A 51 9.18 -4.63 -5.44
CA LEU A 51 7.92 -4.22 -6.05
C LEU A 51 6.90 -5.35 -5.88
N LEU A 52 5.71 -5.01 -5.44
CA LEU A 52 4.63 -5.97 -5.23
C LEU A 52 3.77 -6.13 -6.49
N SER A 53 3.32 -7.35 -6.74
CA SER A 53 2.28 -7.62 -7.74
C SER A 53 0.93 -7.12 -7.23
N LYS A 54 -0.07 -7.09 -8.11
CA LYS A 54 -1.42 -6.67 -7.70
C LYS A 54 -2.00 -7.53 -6.59
N GLU A 55 -1.77 -8.84 -6.65
CA GLU A 55 -2.21 -9.76 -5.61
C GLU A 55 -1.49 -9.50 -4.29
N GLU A 56 -0.18 -9.27 -4.36
CA GLU A 56 0.61 -8.95 -3.17
C GLU A 56 0.22 -7.60 -2.57
N GLU A 57 -0.18 -6.62 -3.38
CA GLU A 57 -0.70 -5.35 -2.88
C GLU A 57 -1.92 -5.55 -1.98
N ILE A 58 -2.85 -6.40 -2.42
CA ILE A 58 -4.04 -6.73 -1.65
C ILE A 58 -3.67 -7.41 -0.33
N GLU A 59 -2.77 -8.37 -0.38
CA GLU A 59 -2.31 -9.08 0.81
C GLU A 59 -1.65 -8.13 1.82
N GLU A 60 -0.81 -7.22 1.34
CA GLU A 60 -0.13 -6.27 2.21
C GLU A 60 -1.09 -5.27 2.83
N LEU A 61 -2.07 -4.77 2.06
CA LEU A 61 -3.12 -3.91 2.60
C LEU A 61 -3.93 -4.64 3.65
N ALA A 62 -4.25 -5.91 3.42
CA ALA A 62 -4.97 -6.73 4.38
C ALA A 62 -4.18 -6.87 5.68
N ARG A 63 -2.87 -7.04 5.57
CA ARG A 63 -1.98 -7.13 6.73
C ARG A 63 -1.97 -5.81 7.52
N LEU A 64 -1.96 -4.67 6.84
CA LEU A 64 -2.01 -3.36 7.48
C LEU A 64 -3.29 -3.14 8.28
N ILE A 65 -4.41 -3.65 7.77
CA ILE A 65 -5.71 -3.51 8.42
C ILE A 65 -5.93 -4.57 9.50
N GLY A 66 -5.67 -5.83 9.16
CA GLY A 66 -6.03 -6.98 9.99
C GLY A 66 -4.94 -7.49 10.92
N GLY A 67 -3.73 -6.99 10.79
CA GLY A 67 -2.60 -7.47 11.57
C GLY A 67 -2.20 -8.89 11.17
N ALA A 68 -1.99 -9.75 12.18
CA ALA A 68 -1.51 -11.11 11.94
C ALA A 68 -2.55 -12.03 11.32
N LYS A 69 -3.84 -11.74 11.48
CA LYS A 69 -4.92 -12.55 10.92
C LYS A 69 -5.57 -11.86 9.74
N ILE A 70 -5.45 -12.49 8.57
CA ILE A 70 -6.08 -12.02 7.34
C ILE A 70 -7.28 -12.94 7.07
N THR A 71 -8.48 -12.36 7.07
CA THR A 71 -9.72 -13.08 6.82
C THR A 71 -10.25 -12.76 5.43
N GLU A 72 -11.24 -13.55 4.96
CA GLU A 72 -11.91 -13.25 3.69
C GLU A 72 -12.56 -11.87 3.73
N THR A 73 -13.11 -11.47 4.87
CA THR A 73 -13.71 -10.15 5.05
C THR A 73 -12.67 -9.06 4.88
N THR A 74 -11.48 -9.24 5.45
CA THR A 74 -10.39 -8.28 5.30
C THR A 74 -9.97 -8.15 3.84
N ILE A 75 -9.81 -9.27 3.14
CA ILE A 75 -9.46 -9.27 1.71
C ILE A 75 -10.53 -8.54 0.89
N HIS A 76 -11.80 -8.81 1.17
CA HIS A 76 -12.90 -8.12 0.50
C HIS A 76 -12.86 -6.61 0.73
N THR A 77 -12.61 -6.20 1.97
CA THR A 77 -12.52 -4.79 2.35
C THR A 77 -11.41 -4.07 1.60
N VAL A 78 -10.20 -4.65 1.55
CA VAL A 78 -9.08 -4.00 0.87
C VAL A 78 -9.23 -4.03 -0.65
N THR A 79 -9.86 -5.06 -1.21
CA THR A 79 -10.16 -5.12 -2.63
C THR A 79 -11.11 -3.98 -3.01
N GLU A 80 -12.14 -3.76 -2.21
CA GLU A 80 -13.06 -2.65 -2.40
C GLU A 80 -12.34 -1.31 -2.25
N MET A 81 -11.51 -1.17 -1.24
CA MET A 81 -10.72 0.04 -1.00
C MET A 81 -9.84 0.39 -2.21
N LYS A 82 -9.16 -0.61 -2.78
CA LYS A 82 -8.33 -0.41 -3.98
C LYS A 82 -9.18 0.01 -5.17
N GLY A 83 -10.33 -0.63 -5.34
CA GLY A 83 -11.26 -0.28 -6.42
C GLY A 83 -11.74 1.15 -6.33
N LEU A 84 -12.12 1.61 -5.14
CA LEU A 84 -12.54 2.99 -4.91
C LEU A 84 -11.40 3.97 -5.15
N ALA A 85 -10.17 3.62 -4.75
CA ALA A 85 -9.00 4.44 -4.97
C ALA A 85 -8.72 4.62 -6.47
N GLU A 86 -8.77 3.53 -7.24
CA GLU A 86 -8.56 3.59 -8.68
C GLU A 86 -9.64 4.44 -9.37
N GLN A 87 -10.89 4.31 -8.93
CA GLN A 87 -11.97 5.10 -9.47
C GLN A 87 -11.81 6.59 -9.16
N ALA A 88 -11.33 6.94 -7.98
CA ALA A 88 -11.06 8.33 -7.59
C ALA A 88 -10.01 8.98 -8.47
N LYS A 89 -9.02 8.20 -8.96
CA LYS A 89 -7.95 8.71 -9.83
C LYS A 89 -8.44 9.07 -11.23
N ILE A 90 -9.52 8.43 -11.68
CA ILE A 90 -10.09 8.69 -13.01
C ILE A 90 -10.79 10.05 -13.04
N ASN A 91 -11.33 10.46 -11.93
CA ASN A 91 -12.01 11.75 -11.79
C ASN A 91 -11.02 12.83 -11.40
#